data_3d0c85eadd75f8c1cede7538ac2241aa
#
_entry.id   3d0c85eadd75f8c1cede7538ac2241aa
#
_cell.length_a   1.000
_cell.length_b   1.000
_cell.length_c   1.000
_cell.angle_alpha   90.00
_cell.angle_beta   90.00
_cell.angle_gamma   90.00
#
_symmetry.space_group_name_H-M   'P 1'
#
loop_
_entity.id
_entity.type
_entity.pdbx_description
1 polymer ?
#
loop_
_entity_poly.entity_id
_entity_poly.type
_entity_poly.pdbx_seq_one_letter_code
_entity_poly.pdbx_strand_id
1 'polypeptide(L)'
;MSYSGIHPRLRLPAELAELILAAAAEMAKQAAQAYRVAQRRRSAKGGQTLRPGKETPLWNELRAQLRPYLQQYGNQVNLGRVLGLPRQRINAFVTGGGQMPDAERTLQLLAWLMAVRQGKRPS
;
A
#
# COMPACT_ATOMS: atom_id res chain seq x y z
N MET A 1 -24.64 -7.52 -9.72
CA MET A 1 -23.21 -7.66 -9.91
C MET A 1 -22.54 -8.12 -8.64
N SER A 2 -21.76 -9.14 -8.74
CA SER A 2 -21.16 -9.75 -7.57
C SER A 2 -19.77 -9.17 -7.30
N TYR A 3 -19.46 -8.94 -6.04
CA TYR A 3 -18.15 -8.48 -5.62
C TYR A 3 -17.53 -9.44 -4.62
N SER A 4 -17.70 -10.70 -4.87
CA SER A 4 -17.30 -11.71 -3.90
C SER A 4 -15.84 -11.62 -3.47
N GLY A 5 -14.98 -11.06 -4.32
CA GLY A 5 -13.57 -10.91 -3.98
C GLY A 5 -13.24 -9.66 -3.19
N ILE A 6 -14.20 -8.78 -2.96
CA ILE A 6 -13.94 -7.51 -2.30
C ILE A 6 -14.30 -7.58 -0.84
N HIS A 7 -13.36 -7.21 0.02
CA HIS A 7 -13.56 -7.19 1.46
C HIS A 7 -14.68 -6.20 1.81
N PRO A 8 -15.64 -6.58 2.67
CA PRO A 8 -16.76 -5.69 2.99
C PRO A 8 -16.36 -4.38 3.66
N ARG A 9 -15.20 -4.34 4.31
CA ARG A 9 -14.74 -3.12 4.97
C ARG A 9 -14.14 -2.10 4.02
N LEU A 10 -13.77 -2.53 2.82
CA LEU A 10 -13.17 -1.65 1.84
C LEU A 10 -13.76 -1.96 0.48
N ARG A 11 -14.77 -1.23 0.11
CA ARG A 11 -15.41 -1.39 -1.20
C ARG A 11 -14.74 -0.48 -2.20
N LEU A 12 -14.54 -1.00 -3.41
CA LEU A 12 -13.91 -0.27 -4.49
C LEU A 12 -14.93 0.02 -5.58
N PRO A 13 -15.50 1.23 -5.60
CA PRO A 13 -16.32 1.61 -6.75
C PRO A 13 -15.47 1.68 -8.03
N ALA A 14 -16.13 1.63 -9.17
CA ALA A 14 -15.43 1.60 -10.46
C ALA A 14 -14.48 2.77 -10.63
N GLU A 15 -14.91 3.97 -10.25
CA GLU A 15 -14.05 5.16 -10.35
C GLU A 15 -12.79 5.02 -9.50
N LEU A 16 -12.93 4.45 -8.31
CA LEU A 16 -11.78 4.28 -7.42
C LEU A 16 -10.83 3.24 -7.98
N ALA A 17 -11.36 2.16 -8.55
CA ALA A 17 -10.52 1.15 -9.17
C ALA A 17 -9.70 1.74 -10.31
N GLU A 18 -10.29 2.60 -11.13
CA GLU A 18 -9.57 3.26 -12.20
C GLU A 18 -8.48 4.18 -11.67
N LEU A 19 -8.76 4.89 -10.58
CA LEU A 19 -7.79 5.77 -9.97
C LEU A 19 -6.63 5.00 -9.36
N ILE A 20 -6.91 3.85 -8.77
CA ILE A 20 -5.85 3.00 -8.24
C ILE A 20 -4.93 2.54 -9.37
N LEU A 21 -5.50 2.13 -10.49
CA LEU A 21 -4.71 1.71 -11.63
C LEU A 21 -3.88 2.85 -12.20
N ALA A 22 -4.47 4.05 -12.29
CA ALA A 22 -3.74 5.21 -12.78
C ALA A 22 -2.61 5.59 -11.85
N ALA A 23 -2.86 5.58 -10.55
CA ALA A 23 -1.83 5.91 -9.56
C ALA A 23 -0.72 4.87 -9.57
N ALA A 24 -1.06 3.60 -9.70
CA ALA A 24 -0.06 2.54 -9.79
C ALA A 24 0.81 2.71 -11.03
N ALA A 25 0.20 3.10 -12.15
CA ALA A 25 0.96 3.33 -13.39
C ALA A 25 1.94 4.49 -13.22
N GLU A 26 1.51 5.58 -12.57
CA GLU A 26 2.40 6.71 -12.31
C GLU A 26 3.56 6.32 -11.41
N MET A 27 3.28 5.61 -10.34
CA MET A 27 4.32 5.15 -9.44
C MET A 27 5.29 4.20 -10.15
N ALA A 28 4.78 3.34 -11.00
CA ALA A 28 5.60 2.40 -11.74
C ALA A 28 6.55 3.12 -12.69
N LYS A 29 6.09 4.19 -13.35
CA LYS A 29 6.96 4.98 -14.21
C LYS A 29 8.15 5.53 -13.43
N GLN A 30 7.89 6.11 -12.28
CA GLN A 30 8.93 6.73 -11.48
C GLN A 30 9.89 5.72 -10.87
N ALA A 31 9.37 4.56 -10.50
CA ALA A 31 10.15 3.54 -9.81
C ALA A 31 10.71 2.46 -10.74
N ALA A 32 10.36 2.48 -12.02
CA ALA A 32 10.67 1.38 -12.93
C ALA A 32 12.16 1.08 -13.00
N GLN A 33 12.98 2.12 -13.09
CA GLN A 33 14.42 1.92 -13.19
C GLN A 33 15.01 1.35 -11.91
N ALA A 34 14.59 1.90 -10.77
CA ALA A 34 15.03 1.38 -9.48
C ALA A 34 14.58 -0.07 -9.30
N TYR A 35 13.36 -0.37 -9.74
CA TYR A 35 12.85 -1.73 -9.67
C TYR A 35 13.67 -2.69 -10.52
N ARG A 36 14.05 -2.28 -11.73
CA ARG A 36 14.88 -3.12 -12.60
C ARG A 36 16.24 -3.39 -11.99
N VAL A 37 16.85 -2.38 -11.38
CA VAL A 37 18.12 -2.57 -10.71
C VAL A 37 17.99 -3.56 -9.56
N ALA A 38 16.93 -3.41 -8.77
CA ALA A 38 16.69 -4.34 -7.66
C ALA A 38 16.45 -5.76 -8.16
N GLN A 39 15.74 -5.92 -9.27
CA GLN A 39 15.52 -7.23 -9.87
C GLN A 39 16.84 -7.90 -10.26
N ARG A 40 17.74 -7.16 -10.87
CA ARG A 40 19.04 -7.71 -11.24
C ARG A 40 19.82 -8.20 -10.03
N ARG A 41 19.80 -7.43 -8.96
CA ARG A 41 20.52 -7.80 -7.74
C ARG A 41 19.93 -9.04 -7.08
N ARG A 42 18.64 -9.25 -7.25
CA ARG A 42 17.97 -10.38 -6.64
C ARG A 42 18.07 -11.67 -7.45
N SER A 43 18.55 -11.61 -8.67
CA SER A 43 18.44 -12.74 -9.59
C SER A 43 19.04 -14.03 -9.05
N ALA A 44 20.04 -13.94 -8.19
CA ALA A 44 20.73 -15.12 -7.66
C ALA A 44 20.05 -15.70 -6.42
N LYS A 45 19.06 -15.05 -5.86
CA LYS A 45 18.47 -15.46 -4.59
C LYS A 45 16.96 -15.55 -4.67
N GLY A 46 16.45 -16.37 -5.58
CA GLY A 46 15.02 -16.54 -5.71
C GLY A 46 14.39 -17.13 -4.45
N GLY A 47 13.14 -16.83 -4.22
CA GLY A 47 12.33 -17.46 -3.19
C GLY A 47 12.44 -16.90 -1.80
N GLN A 48 13.20 -15.85 -1.57
CA GLN A 48 13.32 -15.25 -0.24
C GLN A 48 12.25 -14.18 -0.03
N THR A 49 11.78 -14.10 1.22
CA THR A 49 10.89 -13.02 1.63
C THR A 49 11.65 -11.71 1.62
N LEU A 50 11.10 -10.70 0.97
CA LEU A 50 11.73 -9.41 0.91
C LEU A 50 11.51 -8.63 2.20
N ARG A 51 12.54 -7.91 2.59
CA ARG A 51 12.42 -6.92 3.65
C ARG A 51 12.44 -5.53 3.04
N PRO A 52 11.77 -4.56 3.68
CA PRO A 52 11.79 -3.19 3.16
C PRO A 52 13.22 -2.67 3.04
N GLY A 53 13.51 -2.03 1.91
CA GLY A 53 14.84 -1.51 1.67
C GLY A 53 15.07 -1.25 0.20
N LYS A 54 16.32 -1.44 -0.23
CA LYS A 54 16.71 -1.13 -1.60
C LYS A 54 16.00 -1.99 -2.63
N GLU A 55 15.54 -3.16 -2.23
CA GLU A 55 14.90 -4.10 -3.15
C GLU A 55 13.39 -3.94 -3.21
N THR A 56 12.83 -2.96 -2.51
CA THR A 56 11.40 -2.76 -2.46
C THR A 56 11.03 -1.32 -2.82
N PRO A 57 11.38 -0.85 -4.03
CA PRO A 57 11.13 0.56 -4.37
C PRO A 57 9.64 0.91 -4.42
N LEU A 58 8.78 0.00 -4.86
CA LEU A 58 7.35 0.30 -4.92
C LEU A 58 6.74 0.40 -3.53
N TRP A 59 7.12 -0.49 -2.63
CA TRP A 59 6.68 -0.41 -1.25
C TRP A 59 7.17 0.87 -0.59
N ASN A 60 8.42 1.22 -0.83
CA ASN A 60 8.99 2.45 -0.27
C ASN A 60 8.22 3.68 -0.73
N GLU A 61 7.83 3.70 -2.00
CA GLU A 61 7.05 4.82 -2.52
C GLU A 61 5.66 4.88 -1.90
N LEU A 62 5.00 3.74 -1.76
CA LEU A 62 3.68 3.69 -1.13
C LEU A 62 3.76 4.18 0.31
N ARG A 63 4.77 3.73 1.05
CA ARG A 63 4.98 4.21 2.42
C ARG A 63 5.13 5.71 2.48
N ALA A 64 5.95 6.25 1.59
CA ALA A 64 6.21 7.69 1.58
C ALA A 64 4.93 8.47 1.34
N GLN A 65 4.06 7.97 0.48
CA GLN A 65 2.79 8.64 0.19
C GLN A 65 1.77 8.47 1.32
N LEU A 66 1.84 7.38 2.06
CA LEU A 66 0.92 7.14 3.18
C LEU A 66 1.22 8.02 4.40
N ARG A 67 2.50 8.30 4.64
CA ARG A 67 2.91 8.98 5.86
C ARG A 67 2.17 10.29 6.15
N PRO A 68 2.08 11.23 5.20
CA PRO A 68 1.41 12.50 5.52
C PRO A 68 -0.05 12.31 5.90
N TYR A 69 -0.74 11.35 5.29
CA TYR A 69 -2.14 11.12 5.62
C TYR A 69 -2.30 10.45 6.98
N LEU A 70 -1.36 9.60 7.37
CA LEU A 70 -1.43 8.94 8.66
C LEU A 70 -1.10 9.87 9.83
N GLN A 71 -0.50 11.01 9.56
CA GLN A 71 -0.27 12.02 10.59
C GLN A 71 -1.53 12.81 10.91
N GLN A 72 -2.54 12.74 10.07
CA GLN A 72 -3.80 13.43 10.31
C GLN A 72 -4.60 12.70 11.38
N TYR A 73 -5.29 13.48 12.21
CA TYR A 73 -6.04 12.95 13.33
C TYR A 73 -7.10 11.95 12.86
N GLY A 74 -7.14 10.80 13.51
CA GLY A 74 -8.14 9.79 13.24
C GLY A 74 -7.82 8.84 12.09
N ASN A 75 -6.85 9.16 11.25
CA ASN A 75 -6.58 8.34 10.08
C ASN A 75 -5.92 7.01 10.44
N GLN A 76 -5.05 6.98 11.44
CA GLN A 76 -4.46 5.72 11.87
C GLN A 76 -5.51 4.76 12.42
N VAL A 77 -6.45 5.30 13.19
CA VAL A 77 -7.54 4.50 13.73
C VAL A 77 -8.43 3.98 12.60
N ASN A 78 -8.76 4.86 11.66
CA ASN A 78 -9.57 4.47 10.51
C ASN A 78 -8.89 3.36 9.69
N LEU A 79 -7.62 3.54 9.40
CA LEU A 79 -6.88 2.55 8.62
C LEU A 79 -6.78 1.22 9.35
N GLY A 80 -6.52 1.25 10.65
CA GLY A 80 -6.47 0.02 11.44
C GLY A 80 -7.79 -0.72 11.43
N ARG A 81 -8.90 0.01 11.46
CA ARG A 81 -10.23 -0.60 11.39
C ARG A 81 -10.45 -1.25 10.03
N VAL A 82 -10.08 -0.56 8.96
CA VAL A 82 -10.24 -1.07 7.60
C VAL A 82 -9.42 -2.35 7.39
N LEU A 83 -8.18 -2.35 7.84
CA LEU A 83 -7.31 -3.51 7.68
C LEU A 83 -7.55 -4.60 8.71
N GLY A 84 -8.24 -4.29 9.81
CA GLY A 84 -8.41 -5.24 10.90
C GLY A 84 -7.14 -5.45 11.70
N LEU A 85 -6.28 -4.43 11.78
CA LEU A 85 -4.99 -4.53 12.46
C LEU A 85 -4.89 -3.48 13.55
N PRO A 86 -4.16 -3.77 14.64
CA PRO A 86 -3.91 -2.76 15.66
C PRO A 86 -2.98 -1.66 15.14
N ARG A 87 -3.05 -0.52 15.79
CA ARG A 87 -2.28 0.65 15.42
C ARG A 87 -0.77 0.38 15.39
N GLN A 88 -0.28 -0.44 16.31
CA GLN A 88 1.13 -0.78 16.34
C GLN A 88 1.58 -1.51 15.08
N ARG A 89 0.73 -2.37 14.53
CA ARG A 89 1.05 -3.08 13.30
C ARG A 89 1.09 -2.11 12.12
N ILE A 90 0.15 -1.16 12.09
CA ILE A 90 0.16 -0.13 11.04
C ILE A 90 1.47 0.65 11.11
N ASN A 91 1.87 1.07 12.31
CA ASN A 91 3.11 1.82 12.47
C ASN A 91 4.33 0.99 12.07
N ALA A 92 4.34 -0.29 12.41
CA ALA A 92 5.46 -1.16 12.04
C ALA A 92 5.63 -1.25 10.53
N PHE A 93 4.52 -1.26 9.78
CA PHE A 93 4.60 -1.30 8.32
C PHE A 93 5.03 0.04 7.74
N VAL A 94 4.44 1.13 8.20
CA VAL A 94 4.55 2.42 7.52
C VAL A 94 5.70 3.25 8.06
N THR A 95 5.83 3.37 9.37
CA THR A 95 6.86 4.24 9.96
C THR A 95 8.08 3.48 10.44
N GLY A 96 7.89 2.31 11.00
CA GLY A 96 8.99 1.53 11.55
C GLY A 96 9.95 0.97 10.49
N GLY A 97 9.40 0.57 9.36
CA GLY A 97 10.22 0.14 8.23
C GLY A 97 10.84 -1.23 8.35
N GLY A 98 10.54 -1.98 9.39
CA GLY A 98 11.12 -3.30 9.57
C GLY A 98 10.32 -4.46 9.02
N GLN A 99 9.09 -4.21 8.61
CA GLN A 99 8.17 -5.26 8.15
C GLN A 99 7.43 -4.81 6.92
N MET A 100 7.05 -5.77 6.09
CA MET A 100 6.16 -5.54 4.96
C MET A 100 4.86 -6.30 5.19
N PRO A 101 3.71 -5.71 4.86
CA PRO A 101 2.46 -6.44 4.91
C PRO A 101 2.38 -7.46 3.76
N ASP A 102 1.43 -8.37 3.87
CA ASP A 102 1.17 -9.30 2.77
C ASP A 102 0.52 -8.56 1.59
N ALA A 103 0.29 -9.30 0.51
CA ALA A 103 -0.23 -8.71 -0.71
C ALA A 103 -1.62 -8.11 -0.50
N GLU A 104 -2.48 -8.82 0.22
CA GLU A 104 -3.84 -8.33 0.44
C GLU A 104 -3.84 -7.00 1.20
N ARG A 105 -3.06 -6.92 2.27
CA ARG A 105 -3.00 -5.69 3.06
C ARG A 105 -2.32 -4.56 2.31
N THR A 106 -1.34 -4.89 1.49
CA THR A 106 -0.70 -3.87 0.64
C THR A 106 -1.71 -3.25 -0.32
N LEU A 107 -2.53 -4.08 -0.93
CA LEU A 107 -3.57 -3.58 -1.83
C LEU A 107 -4.62 -2.77 -1.08
N GLN A 108 -4.96 -3.17 0.14
CA GLN A 108 -5.87 -2.39 0.97
C GLN A 108 -5.27 -1.03 1.35
N LEU A 109 -3.98 -1.00 1.63
CA LEU A 109 -3.30 0.27 1.91
C LEU A 109 -3.36 1.19 0.70
N LEU A 110 -3.11 0.66 -0.47
CA LEU A 110 -3.18 1.47 -1.69
C LEU A 110 -4.59 1.99 -1.93
N ALA A 111 -5.60 1.14 -1.78
CA ALA A 111 -6.99 1.55 -1.95
C ALA A 111 -7.37 2.62 -0.93
N TRP A 112 -6.94 2.45 0.31
CA TRP A 112 -7.22 3.42 1.36
C TRP A 112 -6.57 4.78 1.02
N LEU A 113 -5.33 4.74 0.57
CA LEU A 113 -4.63 5.97 0.18
C LEU A 113 -5.39 6.72 -0.91
N MET A 114 -5.85 6.00 -1.92
CA MET A 114 -6.58 6.64 -3.01
C MET A 114 -7.89 7.25 -2.51
N ALA A 115 -8.56 6.58 -1.60
CA ALA A 115 -9.81 7.09 -1.04
C ALA A 115 -9.58 8.38 -0.26
N VAL A 116 -8.58 8.40 0.62
CA VAL A 116 -8.35 9.61 1.42
C VAL A 116 -7.84 10.77 0.58
N ARG A 117 -7.12 10.49 -0.50
CA ARG A 117 -6.68 11.55 -1.40
C ARG A 117 -7.85 12.22 -2.10
N GLN A 118 -8.97 11.55 -2.20
CA GLN A 118 -10.19 12.13 -2.74
C GLN A 118 -11.09 12.72 -1.68
N GLY A 119 -10.63 12.79 -0.44
CA GLY A 119 -11.42 13.31 0.65
C GLY A 119 -12.42 12.33 1.21
N LYS A 120 -12.32 11.06 0.86
CA LYS A 120 -13.20 10.02 1.37
C LYS A 120 -12.53 9.27 2.51
N ARG A 121 -13.33 8.77 3.43
CA ARG A 121 -12.83 7.96 4.53
C ARG A 121 -13.47 6.59 4.44
N PRO A 122 -12.71 5.56 4.08
CA PRO A 122 -13.27 4.21 4.01
C PRO A 122 -13.75 3.71 5.36
N SER A 123 -14.71 2.81 5.37
CA SER A 123 -15.26 2.27 6.61
C SER A 123 -15.22 0.73 6.62
#